data_72eb2bc5cd12ed0d1a5f6fd947119a4d
#
_entry.id   72eb2bc5cd12ed0d1a5f6fd947119a4d
#
_cell.length_a   1.000
_cell.length_b   1.000
_cell.length_c   1.000
_cell.angle_alpha   90.00
_cell.angle_beta   90.00
_cell.angle_gamma   90.00
#
_symmetry.space_group_name_H-M   'P 1'
#
loop_
_entity.id
_entity.type
_entity.pdbx_description
1 polymer ?
#
loop_
_entity_poly.entity_id
_entity_poly.type
_entity_poly.pdbx_seq_one_letter_code
_entity_poly.pdbx_strand_id
1 'polypeptide(L)'
;MTALATLADLESYGIDVTDEQAASSLLDSVSDAVRSAAGCPITPGEWTVDIPGEQSRKLDLPCRAVRSVSKVLVDGKPVDDWRLLGSSLYREEPWSPFGRIPSVVTVTFTGGWEPIPADIVRLVCSYTAAGLHQLEDGG
;
A
#
# COMPACT_ATOMS: atom_id res chain seq x y z
N MET A 1 -14.38 1.03 -0.84
CA MET A 1 -13.15 1.30 -0.09
C MET A 1 -13.20 2.67 0.55
N THR A 2 -12.64 2.78 1.74
CA THR A 2 -12.63 4.04 2.48
C THR A 2 -11.61 5.01 1.86
N ALA A 3 -11.98 6.29 1.73
CA ALA A 3 -11.07 7.32 1.27
C ALA A 3 -9.92 7.52 2.27
N LEU A 4 -8.76 7.95 1.77
CA LEU A 4 -7.59 8.20 2.60
C LEU A 4 -7.65 9.54 3.33
N ALA A 5 -8.58 10.41 2.96
CA ALA A 5 -8.83 11.69 3.60
C ALA A 5 -10.34 11.93 3.64
N THR A 6 -10.76 12.89 4.46
CA THR A 6 -12.17 13.24 4.67
C THR A 6 -12.47 14.64 4.16
N LEU A 7 -13.76 14.98 4.05
CA LEU A 7 -14.17 16.35 3.73
C LEU A 7 -13.67 17.33 4.79
N ALA A 8 -13.65 16.92 6.07
CA ALA A 8 -13.10 17.72 7.16
C ALA A 8 -11.62 17.99 6.97
N ASP A 9 -10.86 17.02 6.45
CA ASP A 9 -9.44 17.20 6.12
C ASP A 9 -9.27 18.27 5.03
N LEU A 10 -10.10 18.24 3.98
CA LEU A 10 -10.09 19.26 2.93
C LEU A 10 -10.33 20.66 3.51
N GLU A 11 -11.34 20.81 4.37
CA GLU A 11 -11.66 22.06 5.00
C GLU A 11 -10.53 22.57 5.89
N SER A 12 -9.84 21.67 6.58
CA SER A 12 -8.71 22.05 7.45
C SER A 12 -7.52 22.62 6.67
N TYR A 13 -7.40 22.26 5.39
CA TYR A 13 -6.38 22.82 4.50
C TYR A 13 -6.87 24.02 3.70
N GLY A 14 -8.05 24.55 4.05
CA GLY A 14 -8.62 25.74 3.40
C GLY A 14 -9.23 25.48 2.03
N ILE A 15 -9.56 24.24 1.73
CA ILE A 15 -10.15 23.85 0.45
C ILE A 15 -11.68 24.00 0.53
N ASP A 16 -12.27 24.70 -0.45
CA ASP A 16 -13.70 24.89 -0.50
C ASP A 16 -14.41 23.61 -0.95
N VAL A 17 -15.31 23.10 -0.15
CA VAL A 17 -16.09 21.89 -0.41
C VAL A 17 -17.58 22.21 -0.61
N THR A 18 -17.88 23.28 -1.33
CA THR A 18 -19.26 23.72 -1.59
C THR A 18 -20.10 22.60 -2.22
N ASP A 19 -19.52 21.86 -3.17
CA ASP A 19 -20.13 20.66 -3.74
C ASP A 19 -19.55 19.42 -3.06
N GLU A 20 -20.20 18.98 -1.99
CA GLU A 20 -19.74 17.84 -1.20
C GLU A 20 -19.71 16.53 -2.01
N GLN A 21 -20.65 16.35 -2.93
CA GLN A 21 -20.71 15.15 -3.74
C GLN A 21 -19.52 15.06 -4.70
N ALA A 22 -19.20 16.15 -5.39
CA ALA A 22 -18.04 16.22 -6.26
C ALA A 22 -16.74 16.05 -5.49
N ALA A 23 -16.62 16.68 -4.32
CA ALA A 23 -15.46 16.56 -3.46
C ALA A 23 -15.28 15.13 -2.96
N SER A 24 -16.36 14.48 -2.54
CA SER A 24 -16.32 13.08 -2.07
C SER A 24 -15.92 12.13 -3.17
N SER A 25 -16.46 12.29 -4.38
CA SER A 25 -16.11 11.45 -5.54
C SER A 25 -14.63 11.61 -5.91
N LEU A 26 -14.11 12.83 -5.89
CA LEU A 26 -12.70 13.09 -6.16
C LEU A 26 -11.79 12.51 -5.07
N LEU A 27 -12.19 12.61 -3.81
CA LEU A 27 -11.45 11.99 -2.70
C LEU A 27 -11.32 10.49 -2.90
N ASP A 28 -12.39 9.81 -3.30
CA ASP A 28 -12.36 8.37 -3.56
C ASP A 28 -11.45 8.04 -4.74
N SER A 29 -11.57 8.79 -5.83
CA SER A 29 -10.75 8.57 -7.03
C SER A 29 -9.27 8.82 -6.77
N VAL A 30 -8.94 9.92 -6.09
CA VAL A 30 -7.55 10.24 -5.74
C VAL A 30 -6.99 9.22 -4.77
N SER A 31 -7.79 8.79 -3.78
CA SER A 31 -7.36 7.78 -2.82
C SER A 31 -7.02 6.46 -3.51
N ASP A 32 -7.84 6.03 -4.48
CA ASP A 32 -7.58 4.82 -5.25
C ASP A 32 -6.31 4.95 -6.10
N ALA A 33 -6.09 6.12 -6.71
CA ALA A 33 -4.88 6.38 -7.49
C ALA A 33 -3.63 6.34 -6.61
N VAL A 34 -3.69 6.91 -5.42
CA VAL A 34 -2.57 6.89 -4.46
C VAL A 34 -2.28 5.46 -4.00
N ARG A 35 -3.32 4.68 -3.71
CA ARG A 35 -3.14 3.27 -3.33
C ARG A 35 -2.49 2.47 -4.45
N SER A 36 -2.92 2.68 -5.69
CA SER A 36 -2.35 1.98 -6.85
C SER A 36 -0.89 2.35 -7.06
N ALA A 37 -0.55 3.64 -6.93
CA ALA A 37 0.82 4.11 -7.10
C ALA A 37 1.74 3.62 -5.98
N ALA A 38 1.21 3.46 -4.76
CA ALA A 38 2.00 2.98 -3.63
C ALA A 38 2.44 1.53 -3.77
N GLY A 39 1.66 0.70 -4.47
CA GLY A 39 1.96 -0.72 -4.67
C GLY A 39 1.92 -1.56 -3.40
N CYS A 40 1.42 -1.00 -2.30
CA CYS A 40 1.31 -1.69 -1.01
C CYS A 40 0.14 -1.10 -0.21
N PRO A 41 -0.35 -1.82 0.83
CA PRO A 41 -1.46 -1.32 1.63
C PRO A 41 -1.11 -0.05 2.39
N ILE A 42 -1.95 0.97 2.23
CA ILE A 42 -1.87 2.21 3.02
C ILE A 42 -2.83 2.13 4.20
N THR A 43 -4.08 1.71 3.94
CA THR A 43 -5.03 1.41 5.01
C THR A 43 -4.76 0.01 5.57
N PRO A 44 -5.01 -0.24 6.87
CA PRO A 44 -4.80 -1.57 7.44
C PRO A 44 -5.58 -2.65 6.70
N GLY A 45 -4.93 -3.75 6.40
CA GLY A 45 -5.56 -4.87 5.70
C GLY A 45 -4.61 -6.02 5.46
N GLU A 46 -5.16 -7.13 4.98
CA GLU A 46 -4.41 -8.33 4.63
C GLU A 46 -4.23 -8.39 3.12
N TRP A 47 -3.02 -8.69 2.70
CA TRP A 47 -2.65 -8.76 1.29
C TRP A 47 -1.86 -10.03 1.03
N THR A 48 -2.03 -10.59 -0.17
CA THR A 48 -1.22 -11.71 -0.64
C THR A 48 -0.52 -11.28 -1.91
N VAL A 49 0.80 -11.43 -1.93
CA VAL A 49 1.63 -11.01 -3.07
C VAL A 49 2.56 -12.14 -3.48
N ASP A 50 2.87 -12.19 -4.76
CA ASP A 50 3.88 -13.10 -5.31
C ASP A 50 5.14 -12.29 -5.59
N ILE A 51 6.27 -12.73 -5.03
CA ILE A 51 7.55 -12.05 -5.13
C ILE A 51 8.56 -13.02 -5.70
N PRO A 52 9.36 -12.62 -6.71
CA PRO A 52 10.48 -13.46 -7.15
C PRO A 52 11.46 -13.67 -6.01
N GLY A 53 11.79 -14.92 -5.73
CA GLY A 53 12.80 -15.24 -4.72
C GLY A 53 14.19 -14.83 -5.20
N GLU A 54 14.99 -14.32 -4.28
CA GLU A 54 16.38 -13.99 -4.54
C GLU A 54 17.30 -15.12 -4.09
N GLN A 55 18.50 -15.15 -4.64
CA GLN A 55 19.55 -16.10 -4.20
C GLN A 55 20.18 -15.64 -2.89
N SER A 56 19.43 -14.93 -2.10
CA SER A 56 19.80 -14.36 -0.82
C SER A 56 18.91 -14.94 0.26
N ARG A 57 19.36 -14.89 1.49
CA ARG A 57 18.57 -15.27 2.66
C ARG A 57 17.57 -14.19 3.06
N LYS A 58 17.69 -13.01 2.48
CA LYS A 58 16.81 -11.86 2.72
C LYS A 58 15.83 -11.71 1.57
N LEU A 59 14.56 -11.46 1.90
CA LEU A 59 13.52 -11.15 0.94
C LEU A 59 12.81 -9.88 1.39
N ASP A 60 12.91 -8.83 0.60
CA ASP A 60 12.24 -7.56 0.90
C ASP A 60 10.78 -7.63 0.46
N LEU A 61 9.86 -7.25 1.37
CA LEU A 61 8.46 -7.15 1.05
C LEU A 61 8.17 -5.79 0.41
N PRO A 62 7.17 -5.70 -0.49
CA PRO A 62 6.89 -4.46 -1.22
C PRO A 62 6.12 -3.43 -0.38
N CYS A 63 6.31 -3.43 0.92
CA CYS A 63 5.59 -2.55 1.83
C CYS A 63 6.46 -2.25 3.05
N ARG A 64 6.46 -0.98 3.47
CA ARG A 64 7.24 -0.56 4.65
C ARG A 64 6.47 -0.69 5.95
N ALA A 65 5.16 -0.80 5.87
CA ALA A 65 4.29 -0.87 7.04
C ALA A 65 3.79 -2.30 7.27
N VAL A 66 4.66 -3.28 7.19
CA VAL A 66 4.32 -4.68 7.47
C VAL A 66 4.18 -4.87 8.97
N ARG A 67 3.01 -5.32 9.42
CA ARG A 67 2.72 -5.57 10.83
C ARG A 67 2.95 -7.03 11.20
N SER A 68 2.51 -7.94 10.35
CA SER A 68 2.65 -9.38 10.59
C SER A 68 2.60 -10.13 9.27
N VAL A 69 3.21 -11.30 9.27
CA VAL A 69 3.13 -12.24 8.14
C VAL A 69 2.46 -13.51 8.64
N SER A 70 1.40 -13.91 7.98
CA SER A 70 0.62 -15.07 8.40
C SER A 70 0.95 -16.33 7.62
N LYS A 71 1.43 -16.21 6.38
CA LYS A 71 1.66 -17.37 5.52
C LYS A 71 2.75 -17.05 4.49
N VAL A 72 3.65 -18.01 4.29
CA VAL A 72 4.68 -17.92 3.26
C VAL A 72 4.74 -19.24 2.52
N LEU A 73 4.64 -19.17 1.19
CA LEU A 73 4.78 -20.32 0.30
C LEU A 73 5.97 -20.09 -0.64
N VAL A 74 6.77 -21.11 -0.83
CA VAL A 74 7.83 -21.09 -1.84
C VAL A 74 7.48 -22.12 -2.90
N ASP A 75 7.23 -21.65 -4.13
CA ASP A 75 6.76 -22.49 -5.25
C ASP A 75 5.53 -23.32 -4.84
N GLY A 76 4.60 -22.70 -4.10
CA GLY A 76 3.37 -23.33 -3.65
C GLY A 76 3.50 -24.20 -2.41
N LYS A 77 4.68 -24.34 -1.83
CA LYS A 77 4.93 -25.16 -0.64
C LYS A 77 5.06 -24.27 0.60
N PRO A 78 4.28 -24.53 1.67
CA PRO A 78 4.38 -23.72 2.88
C PRO A 78 5.74 -23.90 3.56
N VAL A 79 6.30 -22.77 4.02
CA VAL A 79 7.55 -22.74 4.79
C VAL A 79 7.32 -21.98 6.07
N ASP A 80 8.01 -22.35 7.13
CA ASP A 80 7.89 -21.73 8.44
C ASP A 80 9.23 -21.35 9.07
N ASP A 81 10.32 -21.56 8.34
CA ASP A 81 11.69 -21.30 8.81
C ASP A 81 12.16 -19.87 8.56
N TRP A 82 11.22 -18.93 8.50
CA TRP A 82 11.49 -17.54 8.23
C TRP A 82 11.26 -16.67 9.47
N ARG A 83 11.87 -15.50 9.47
CA ARG A 83 11.68 -14.48 10.50
C ARG A 83 11.45 -13.13 9.85
N LEU A 84 10.44 -12.41 10.34
CA LEU A 84 10.16 -11.04 9.91
C LEU A 84 10.96 -10.06 10.74
N LEU A 85 11.80 -9.25 10.09
CA LEU A 85 12.53 -8.15 10.72
C LEU A 85 12.31 -6.91 9.87
N GLY A 86 11.61 -5.93 10.44
CA GLY A 86 11.18 -4.76 9.68
C GLY A 86 10.20 -5.14 8.59
N SER A 87 10.55 -4.88 7.35
CA SER A 87 9.75 -5.25 6.17
C SER A 87 10.42 -6.32 5.33
N SER A 88 11.30 -7.10 5.92
CA SER A 88 12.03 -8.16 5.21
C SER A 88 11.89 -9.49 5.91
N LEU A 89 11.85 -10.54 5.13
CA LEU A 89 11.85 -11.92 5.63
C LEU A 89 13.25 -12.50 5.51
N TYR A 90 13.70 -13.17 6.56
CA TYR A 90 15.01 -13.81 6.63
C TYR A 90 14.83 -15.30 6.90
N ARG A 91 15.63 -16.13 6.24
CA ARG A 91 15.68 -17.57 6.50
C ARG A 91 17.10 -18.07 6.39
N GLU A 92 17.35 -19.30 6.87
CA GLU A 92 18.68 -19.89 6.83
C GLU A 92 19.10 -20.31 5.42
N GLU A 93 18.14 -20.67 4.57
CA GLU A 93 18.39 -21.02 3.19
C GLU A 93 18.03 -19.86 2.26
N PRO A 94 18.67 -19.76 1.07
CA PRO A 94 18.26 -18.76 0.08
C PRO A 94 16.79 -18.94 -0.32
N TRP A 95 16.14 -17.83 -0.64
CA TRP A 95 14.74 -17.82 -1.09
C TRP A 95 14.57 -18.44 -2.47
N SER A 96 15.62 -18.47 -3.26
CA SER A 96 15.65 -19.16 -4.54
C SER A 96 16.96 -19.92 -4.66
N PRO A 97 16.94 -21.18 -5.15
CA PRO A 97 18.18 -21.90 -5.39
C PRO A 97 18.97 -21.29 -6.53
N PHE A 98 20.26 -21.56 -6.56
CA PHE A 98 21.10 -21.21 -7.69
C PHE A 98 20.54 -21.89 -8.94
N GLY A 99 20.13 -21.09 -9.91
CA GLY A 99 19.52 -21.70 -11.07
C GLY A 99 18.91 -20.73 -12.05
N ARG A 100 17.99 -21.22 -12.82
CA ARG A 100 17.53 -20.61 -14.07
C ARG A 100 16.38 -19.63 -13.85
N ILE A 101 15.36 -20.10 -13.18
CA ILE A 101 14.12 -19.34 -12.95
C ILE A 101 13.98 -19.11 -11.44
N PRO A 102 13.77 -17.87 -11.02
CA PRO A 102 13.56 -17.62 -9.59
C PRO A 102 12.34 -18.34 -9.06
N SER A 103 12.43 -18.85 -7.84
CA SER A 103 11.27 -19.38 -7.14
C SER A 103 10.26 -18.25 -6.90
N VAL A 104 8.97 -18.60 -6.91
CA VAL A 104 7.92 -17.65 -6.57
C VAL A 104 7.61 -17.77 -5.09
N VAL A 105 7.79 -16.68 -4.36
CA VAL A 105 7.48 -16.60 -2.93
C VAL A 105 6.15 -15.91 -2.79
N THR A 106 5.14 -16.63 -2.29
CA THR A 106 3.81 -16.08 -2.03
C THR A 106 3.71 -15.73 -0.56
N VAL A 107 3.51 -14.46 -0.25
CA VAL A 107 3.48 -13.96 1.12
C VAL A 107 2.12 -13.35 1.41
N THR A 108 1.48 -13.82 2.48
CA THR A 108 0.26 -13.21 3.01
C THR A 108 0.65 -12.43 4.26
N PHE A 109 0.42 -11.12 4.23
CA PHE A 109 0.82 -10.24 5.32
C PHE A 109 -0.25 -9.21 5.63
N THR A 110 -0.19 -8.68 6.84
CA THR A 110 -1.01 -7.56 7.29
C THR A 110 -0.14 -6.31 7.29
N GLY A 111 -0.60 -5.26 6.66
CA GLY A 111 0.14 -4.01 6.58
C GLY A 111 -0.77 -2.79 6.59
N GLY A 112 -0.18 -1.62 6.40
CA GLY A 112 -0.88 -0.35 6.42
C GLY A 112 -0.66 0.42 7.71
N TRP A 113 -1.15 1.66 7.73
CA TRP A 113 -1.00 2.56 8.88
C TRP A 113 -2.36 2.88 9.50
N GLU A 114 -2.36 2.99 10.82
CA GLU A 114 -3.50 3.49 11.57
C GLU A 114 -2.99 4.36 12.73
N PRO A 115 -3.22 5.69 12.70
CA PRO A 115 -3.90 6.44 11.64
C PRO A 115 -3.07 6.56 10.36
N ILE A 116 -3.71 6.98 9.28
CA ILE A 116 -3.01 7.22 8.01
C ILE A 116 -2.04 8.39 8.21
N PRO A 117 -0.78 8.28 7.74
CA PRO A 117 0.19 9.36 7.93
C PRO A 117 -0.29 10.70 7.37
N ALA A 118 0.03 11.76 8.09
CA ALA A 118 -0.42 13.11 7.74
C ALA A 118 0.06 13.56 6.35
N ASP A 119 1.25 13.15 5.93
CA ASP A 119 1.78 13.49 4.62
C ASP A 119 0.98 12.83 3.48
N ILE A 120 0.45 11.63 3.69
CA ILE A 120 -0.42 10.95 2.73
C ILE A 120 -1.77 11.65 2.67
N VAL A 121 -2.35 12.03 3.80
CA VAL A 121 -3.60 12.80 3.86
C VAL A 121 -3.43 14.12 3.12
N ARG A 122 -2.33 14.81 3.35
CA ARG A 122 -2.02 16.08 2.69
C ARG A 122 -1.88 15.91 1.17
N LEU A 123 -1.22 14.84 0.73
CA LEU A 123 -1.06 14.54 -0.69
C LEU A 123 -2.41 14.32 -1.37
N VAL A 124 -3.28 13.52 -0.76
CA VAL A 124 -4.62 13.26 -1.25
C VAL A 124 -5.44 14.55 -1.33
N CYS A 125 -5.36 15.38 -0.30
CA CYS A 125 -6.06 16.67 -0.28
C CYS A 125 -5.56 17.59 -1.39
N SER A 126 -4.25 17.64 -1.63
CA SER A 126 -3.66 18.47 -2.70
C SER A 126 -4.16 18.07 -4.08
N TYR A 127 -4.17 16.76 -4.38
CA TYR A 127 -4.66 16.27 -5.66
C TYR A 127 -6.17 16.47 -5.81
N THR A 128 -6.93 16.32 -4.74
CA THR A 128 -8.37 16.56 -4.75
C THR A 128 -8.66 18.03 -5.03
N ALA A 129 -7.92 18.95 -4.40
CA ALA A 129 -8.05 20.40 -4.64
C ALA A 129 -7.78 20.75 -6.10
N ALA A 130 -6.73 20.17 -6.69
CA ALA A 130 -6.41 20.39 -8.10
C ALA A 130 -7.54 19.90 -9.00
N GLY A 131 -8.14 18.75 -8.70
CA GLY A 131 -9.27 18.20 -9.44
C GLY A 131 -10.51 19.08 -9.34
N LEU A 132 -10.81 19.59 -8.15
CA LEU A 132 -11.93 20.51 -7.93
C LEU A 132 -11.74 21.82 -8.69
N HIS A 133 -10.51 22.34 -8.69
CA HIS A 133 -10.19 23.55 -9.43
C HIS A 133 -10.37 23.37 -10.93
N GLN A 134 -9.99 22.22 -11.48
CA GLN A 134 -10.22 21.88 -12.89
C GLN A 134 -11.70 21.83 -13.23
N LEU A 135 -12.54 21.30 -12.35
CA LEU A 135 -13.98 21.25 -12.55
C LEU A 135 -14.60 22.65 -12.61
N GLU A 136 -14.12 23.56 -11.78
CA GLU A 136 -14.58 24.96 -11.77
C GLU A 136 -14.16 25.69 -13.07
N ASP A 137 -12.91 25.50 -13.50
CA ASP A 137 -12.35 26.17 -14.67
C ASP A 137 -12.84 25.56 -15.98
N GLY A 138 -13.08 24.25 -15.99
CA GLY A 138 -13.52 23.52 -17.16
C GLY A 138 -15.03 23.50 -17.36
N GLY A 139 -15.74 24.04 -16.41
CA GLY A 139 -17.19 24.07 -16.39
C GLY A 139 -17.79 24.92 -17.45
#